data_b6b4bed9a82533e6bdb46dcd354460ea
#
_entry.id   b6b4bed9a82533e6bdb46dcd354460ea
#
_cell.length_a   1.000
_cell.length_b   1.000
_cell.length_c   1.000
_cell.angle_alpha   90.00
_cell.angle_beta   90.00
_cell.angle_gamma   90.00
#
_symmetry.space_group_name_H-M   'P 1'
#
loop_
_entity.id
_entity.type
_entity.pdbx_description
1 polymer ?
#
loop_
_entity_poly.entity_id
_entity_poly.type
_entity_poly.pdbx_seq_one_letter_code
_entity_poly.pdbx_strand_id
1 'polypeptide(L)'
;CALPIWLPHVQRIRLHSRVPVVLPERVDQRLLRLLQGLRKRLAIVIHANHANEIGPAAAEAIRALATAGPVLNQSVLLAGINDSPAAIADLSRALFDAGALPYYLHQLDRVAGASHFAVEDAAAVTLLAAVTRILPGYLVPKLVREVPGEPAKSALAPFGAT
;
A
#
# COMPACT_ATOMS: atom_id res chain seq x y z
N CYS A 1 -2.08 27.15 -3.58
CA CYS A 1 -1.17 26.01 -3.78
C CYS A 1 -0.94 25.83 -5.28
N ALA A 2 0.28 26.07 -5.76
CA ALA A 2 0.67 25.67 -7.11
C ALA A 2 0.66 24.14 -7.14
N LEU A 3 -0.35 23.58 -7.76
CA LEU A 3 -0.45 22.13 -7.89
C LEU A 3 0.61 21.65 -8.89
N PRO A 4 1.40 20.62 -8.58
CA PRO A 4 2.44 20.09 -9.47
C PRO A 4 1.91 19.67 -10.85
N ILE A 5 0.60 19.52 -11.00
CA ILE A 5 -0.09 19.20 -12.26
C ILE A 5 0.14 20.25 -13.36
N TRP A 6 0.44 21.51 -13.02
CA TRP A 6 0.69 22.60 -13.97
C TRP A 6 2.14 22.73 -14.39
N LEU A 7 3.08 22.04 -13.71
CA LEU A 7 4.50 22.13 -14.01
C LEU A 7 4.84 21.29 -15.25
N PRO A 8 5.41 21.87 -16.32
CA PRO A 8 5.65 21.14 -17.59
C PRO A 8 6.57 19.93 -17.43
N HIS A 9 7.57 20.02 -16.55
CA HIS A 9 8.56 18.96 -16.33
C HIS A 9 8.01 17.79 -15.46
N VAL A 10 6.89 17.97 -14.76
CA VAL A 10 6.25 16.89 -14.01
C VAL A 10 5.48 16.00 -14.97
N GLN A 11 5.91 14.76 -15.12
CA GLN A 11 5.29 13.77 -16.01
C GLN A 11 4.34 12.83 -15.28
N ARG A 12 4.57 12.60 -14.00
CA ARG A 12 3.85 11.62 -13.18
C ARG A 12 3.46 12.23 -11.84
N ILE A 13 2.29 11.85 -11.36
CA ILE A 13 1.77 12.24 -10.05
C ILE A 13 1.54 10.96 -9.26
N ARG A 14 1.94 10.95 -8.01
CA ARG A 14 1.63 9.90 -7.05
C ARG A 14 0.84 10.49 -5.92
N LEU A 15 -0.41 10.05 -5.77
CA LEU A 15 -1.32 10.49 -4.71
C LEU A 15 -1.32 9.45 -3.60
N HIS A 16 -0.91 9.86 -2.40
CA HIS A 16 -0.96 9.01 -1.21
C HIS A 16 -2.12 9.44 -0.33
N SER A 17 -2.97 8.48 0.06
CA SER A 17 -4.10 8.77 0.94
C SER A 17 -4.61 7.52 1.65
N ARG A 18 -4.93 7.65 2.95
CA ARG A 18 -5.68 6.65 3.70
C ARG A 18 -7.20 6.84 3.58
N VAL A 19 -7.62 8.01 3.10
CA VAL A 19 -9.04 8.39 3.00
C VAL A 19 -9.91 7.35 2.28
N PRO A 20 -9.51 6.74 1.15
CA PRO A 20 -10.35 5.74 0.49
C PRO A 20 -10.70 4.52 1.34
N VAL A 21 -9.88 4.23 2.36
CA VAL A 21 -10.08 3.10 3.28
C VAL A 21 -10.94 3.51 4.49
N VAL A 22 -10.65 4.70 5.09
CA VAL A 22 -11.29 5.11 6.36
C VAL A 22 -12.54 5.99 6.17
N LEU A 23 -12.68 6.64 5.03
CA LEU A 23 -13.80 7.51 4.66
C LEU A 23 -14.12 7.32 3.15
N PRO A 24 -14.53 6.12 2.73
CA PRO A 24 -14.70 5.77 1.31
C PRO A 24 -15.69 6.68 0.59
N GLU A 25 -16.67 7.26 1.27
CA GLU A 25 -17.63 8.21 0.71
C GLU A 25 -16.99 9.52 0.19
N ARG A 26 -15.74 9.80 0.54
CA ARG A 26 -14.97 10.92 -0.02
C ARG A 26 -14.45 10.63 -1.44
N VAL A 27 -14.53 9.39 -1.89
CA VAL A 27 -14.26 9.03 -3.30
C VAL A 27 -15.53 9.26 -4.12
N ASP A 28 -15.89 10.51 -4.27
CA ASP A 28 -17.09 10.94 -4.98
C ASP A 28 -16.84 11.19 -6.48
N GLN A 29 -17.91 11.40 -7.23
CA GLN A 29 -17.86 11.66 -8.66
C GLN A 29 -17.06 12.92 -9.03
N ARG A 30 -16.99 13.91 -8.12
CA ARG A 30 -16.21 15.12 -8.34
C ARG A 30 -14.71 14.83 -8.29
N LEU A 31 -14.27 14.05 -7.29
CA LEU A 31 -12.89 13.59 -7.20
C LEU A 31 -12.52 12.73 -8.42
N LEU A 32 -13.37 11.77 -8.79
CA LEU A 32 -13.09 10.88 -9.92
C LEU A 32 -12.94 11.64 -11.23
N ARG A 33 -13.84 12.58 -11.54
CA ARG A 33 -13.71 13.45 -12.73
C ARG A 33 -12.42 14.28 -12.71
N LEU A 34 -12.02 14.80 -11.53
CA LEU A 34 -10.77 15.52 -11.39
C LEU A 34 -9.55 14.64 -11.71
N LEU A 35 -9.51 13.43 -11.15
CA LEU A 35 -8.40 12.50 -11.32
C LEU A 35 -8.31 12.00 -12.77
N GLN A 36 -9.42 11.64 -13.37
CA GLN A 36 -9.51 11.17 -14.77
C GLN A 36 -9.16 12.30 -15.77
N GLY A 37 -9.46 13.55 -15.42
CA GLY A 37 -9.12 14.73 -16.25
C GLY A 37 -7.66 15.14 -16.18
N LEU A 38 -6.82 14.50 -15.37
CA LEU A 38 -5.40 14.83 -15.27
C LEU A 38 -4.67 14.46 -16.56
N ARG A 39 -3.92 15.41 -17.14
CA ARG A 39 -3.03 15.17 -18.29
C ARG A 39 -1.75 14.42 -17.94
N LYS A 40 -1.47 14.24 -16.65
CA LYS A 40 -0.28 13.56 -16.13
C LYS A 40 -0.63 12.11 -15.79
N ARG A 41 0.35 11.21 -15.90
CA ARG A 41 0.16 9.82 -15.45
C ARG A 41 -0.01 9.79 -13.94
N LEU A 42 -1.10 9.19 -13.48
CA LEU A 42 -1.45 9.08 -12.06
C LEU A 42 -1.17 7.67 -11.54
N ALA A 43 -0.60 7.58 -10.35
CA ALA A 43 -0.62 6.39 -9.51
C ALA A 43 -1.20 6.75 -8.14
N ILE A 44 -2.11 5.94 -7.64
CA ILE A 44 -2.77 6.17 -6.36
C ILE A 44 -2.23 5.14 -5.37
N VAL A 45 -1.81 5.60 -4.20
CA VAL A 45 -1.29 4.74 -3.14
C VAL A 45 -2.20 4.88 -1.93
N ILE A 46 -2.89 3.80 -1.60
CA ILE A 46 -3.74 3.71 -0.41
C ILE A 46 -2.98 3.05 0.74
N HIS A 47 -3.53 3.12 1.94
CA HIS A 47 -2.96 2.55 3.15
C HIS A 47 -4.00 1.68 3.87
N ALA A 48 -3.81 0.38 3.84
CA ALA A 48 -4.54 -0.60 4.64
C ALA A 48 -3.55 -1.62 5.21
N ASN A 49 -3.73 -2.01 6.45
CA ASN A 49 -2.86 -2.95 7.17
C ASN A 49 -3.49 -4.33 7.36
N HIS A 50 -4.81 -4.45 7.24
CA HIS A 50 -5.54 -5.69 7.46
C HIS A 50 -6.73 -5.82 6.50
N ALA A 51 -7.10 -7.05 6.14
CA ALA A 51 -8.22 -7.33 5.22
C ALA A 51 -9.56 -6.75 5.73
N ASN A 52 -9.77 -6.70 7.05
CA ASN A 52 -10.97 -6.12 7.64
C ASN A 52 -11.18 -4.63 7.33
N GLU A 53 -10.12 -3.92 6.91
CA GLU A 53 -10.24 -2.53 6.48
C GLU A 53 -10.83 -2.41 5.05
N ILE A 54 -10.85 -3.51 4.28
CA ILE A 54 -11.36 -3.54 2.91
C ILE A 54 -12.81 -4.06 2.91
N GLY A 55 -13.68 -3.39 3.65
CA GLY A 55 -15.11 -3.66 3.62
C GLY A 55 -15.76 -3.23 2.28
N PRO A 56 -17.05 -3.54 2.06
CA PRO A 56 -17.73 -3.30 0.79
C PRO A 56 -17.60 -1.86 0.27
N ALA A 57 -17.76 -0.86 1.11
CA ALA A 57 -17.65 0.55 0.74
C ALA A 57 -16.21 0.94 0.35
N ALA A 58 -15.20 0.47 1.10
CA ALA A 58 -13.81 0.71 0.76
C ALA A 58 -13.43 0.01 -0.56
N ALA A 59 -13.87 -1.23 -0.77
CA ALA A 59 -13.64 -1.96 -2.01
C ALA A 59 -14.28 -1.25 -3.22
N GLU A 60 -15.48 -0.69 -3.08
CA GLU A 60 -16.14 0.11 -4.13
C GLU A 60 -15.33 1.39 -4.44
N ALA A 61 -14.92 2.12 -3.40
CA ALA A 61 -14.10 3.31 -3.57
C ALA A 61 -12.76 3.01 -4.26
N ILE A 62 -12.11 1.90 -3.91
CA ILE A 62 -10.86 1.44 -4.55
C ILE A 62 -11.10 1.10 -6.03
N ARG A 63 -12.17 0.37 -6.37
CA ARG A 63 -12.54 0.07 -7.76
C ARG A 63 -12.80 1.33 -8.56
N ALA A 64 -13.50 2.30 -7.97
CA ALA A 64 -13.73 3.58 -8.62
C ALA A 64 -12.43 4.34 -8.88
N LEU A 65 -11.49 4.37 -7.95
CA LEU A 65 -10.16 4.98 -8.13
C LEU A 65 -9.34 4.28 -9.21
N ALA A 66 -9.46 2.95 -9.35
CA ALA A 66 -8.76 2.17 -10.37
C ALA A 66 -9.13 2.59 -11.82
N THR A 67 -10.28 3.25 -12.00
CA THR A 67 -10.65 3.83 -13.30
C THR A 67 -9.82 5.07 -13.69
N ALA A 68 -9.15 5.71 -12.73
CA ALA A 68 -8.34 6.88 -12.95
C ALA A 68 -6.83 6.56 -13.08
N GLY A 69 -6.39 5.39 -12.60
CA GLY A 69 -5.00 4.95 -12.67
C GLY A 69 -4.72 3.76 -11.76
N PRO A 70 -3.53 3.19 -11.81
CA PRO A 70 -3.16 2.06 -10.95
C PRO A 70 -3.27 2.44 -9.47
N VAL A 71 -3.92 1.54 -8.71
CA VAL A 71 -4.04 1.66 -7.26
C VAL A 71 -3.09 0.66 -6.60
N LEU A 72 -2.27 1.15 -5.71
CA LEU A 72 -1.27 0.40 -4.96
C LEU A 72 -1.53 0.52 -3.47
N ASN A 73 -1.24 -0.52 -2.69
CA ASN A 73 -1.34 -0.45 -1.23
C ASN A 73 0.01 -0.44 -0.55
N GLN A 74 0.17 0.41 0.45
CA GLN A 74 1.25 0.35 1.43
C GLN A 74 0.69 -0.10 2.77
N SER A 75 1.30 -1.12 3.35
CA SER A 75 0.99 -1.62 4.69
C SER A 75 2.17 -1.40 5.62
N VAL A 76 1.93 -1.35 6.91
CA VAL A 76 2.95 -1.44 7.96
C VAL A 76 2.81 -2.79 8.64
N LEU A 77 3.92 -3.51 8.84
CA LEU A 77 3.96 -4.75 9.59
C LEU A 77 3.85 -4.45 11.08
N LEU A 78 2.83 -5.00 11.73
CA LEU A 78 2.45 -4.70 13.10
C LEU A 78 2.23 -6.01 13.87
N ALA A 79 2.99 -6.21 14.94
CA ALA A 79 2.84 -7.36 15.83
C ALA A 79 1.42 -7.45 16.41
N GLY A 80 0.84 -8.66 16.39
CA GLY A 80 -0.51 -8.93 16.87
C GLY A 80 -1.64 -8.41 15.95
N ILE A 81 -1.32 -7.82 14.80
CA ILE A 81 -2.32 -7.30 13.85
C ILE A 81 -2.23 -8.05 12.53
N ASN A 82 -1.07 -8.00 11.84
CA ASN A 82 -0.88 -8.59 10.52
C ASN A 82 0.44 -9.36 10.40
N ASP A 83 0.99 -9.82 11.50
CA ASP A 83 2.26 -10.53 11.61
C ASP A 83 2.14 -12.05 11.38
N SER A 84 1.12 -12.47 10.62
CA SER A 84 0.95 -13.86 10.18
C SER A 84 0.88 -13.97 8.65
N PRO A 85 1.34 -15.11 8.06
CA PRO A 85 1.24 -15.32 6.62
C PRO A 85 -0.20 -15.24 6.09
N ALA A 86 -1.17 -15.72 6.87
CA ALA A 86 -2.59 -15.67 6.52
C ALA A 86 -3.09 -14.22 6.45
N ALA A 87 -2.80 -13.39 7.47
CA ALA A 87 -3.26 -12.00 7.51
C ALA A 87 -2.72 -11.18 6.31
N ILE A 88 -1.44 -11.36 5.95
CA ILE A 88 -0.87 -10.70 4.76
C ILE A 88 -1.50 -11.23 3.47
N ALA A 89 -1.70 -12.54 3.37
CA ALA A 89 -2.31 -13.15 2.19
C ALA A 89 -3.78 -12.69 2.00
N ASP A 90 -4.54 -12.64 3.07
CA ASP A 90 -5.94 -12.23 3.03
C ASP A 90 -6.07 -10.75 2.67
N LEU A 91 -5.21 -9.88 3.22
CA LEU A 91 -5.15 -8.49 2.78
C LEU A 91 -4.80 -8.37 1.29
N SER A 92 -3.78 -9.11 0.83
CA SER A 92 -3.36 -9.07 -0.57
C SER A 92 -4.47 -9.49 -1.54
N ARG A 93 -5.24 -10.54 -1.19
CA ARG A 93 -6.40 -10.99 -1.97
C ARG A 93 -7.52 -9.95 -1.96
N ALA A 94 -7.89 -9.44 -0.77
CA ALA A 94 -8.95 -8.43 -0.65
C ALA A 94 -8.62 -7.16 -1.44
N LEU A 95 -7.36 -6.72 -1.43
CA LEU A 95 -6.89 -5.60 -2.24
C LEU A 95 -7.02 -5.87 -3.73
N PHE A 96 -6.57 -7.05 -4.19
CA PHE A 96 -6.63 -7.43 -5.60
C PHE A 96 -8.07 -7.51 -6.11
N ASP A 97 -8.97 -8.12 -5.34
CA ASP A 97 -10.40 -8.22 -5.65
C ASP A 97 -11.06 -6.83 -5.70
N ALA A 98 -10.53 -5.86 -4.97
CA ALA A 98 -10.95 -4.47 -5.01
C ALA A 98 -10.27 -3.65 -6.13
N GLY A 99 -9.31 -4.22 -6.89
CA GLY A 99 -8.61 -3.52 -7.97
C GLY A 99 -7.35 -2.77 -7.55
N ALA A 100 -6.78 -3.07 -6.38
CA ALA A 100 -5.51 -2.56 -5.92
C ALA A 100 -4.45 -3.67 -5.87
N LEU A 101 -3.18 -3.31 -6.06
CA LEU A 101 -2.06 -4.23 -5.90
C LEU A 101 -1.35 -4.00 -4.57
N PRO A 102 -0.99 -5.05 -3.82
CA PRO A 102 -0.06 -4.93 -2.71
C PRO A 102 1.28 -4.44 -3.25
N TYR A 103 1.84 -3.42 -2.62
CA TYR A 103 3.06 -2.79 -3.12
C TYR A 103 4.19 -2.87 -2.10
N TYR A 104 4.04 -2.19 -0.96
CA TYR A 104 5.01 -2.22 0.13
C TYR A 104 4.41 -2.78 1.41
N LEU A 105 5.21 -3.59 2.11
CA LEU A 105 5.09 -3.91 3.52
C LEU A 105 6.25 -3.23 4.24
N HIS A 106 5.96 -2.15 4.96
CA HIS A 106 6.96 -1.38 5.70
C HIS A 106 7.22 -2.03 7.04
N GLN A 107 8.49 -2.14 7.42
CA GLN A 107 8.82 -2.24 8.83
C GLN A 107 8.32 -1.01 9.57
N LEU A 108 7.87 -1.22 10.81
CA LEU A 108 7.42 -0.12 11.65
C LEU A 108 8.57 0.84 11.94
N ASP A 109 8.35 2.13 11.73
CA ASP A 109 9.29 3.16 12.12
C ASP A 109 9.41 3.23 13.64
N ARG A 110 10.63 3.53 14.13
CA ARG A 110 10.88 3.68 15.57
C ARG A 110 10.30 5.01 16.07
N VAL A 111 9.01 5.00 16.38
CA VAL A 111 8.31 6.15 16.95
C VAL A 111 7.91 5.88 18.40
N ALA A 112 7.91 6.92 19.22
CA ALA A 112 7.50 6.82 20.61
C ALA A 112 6.07 6.28 20.73
N GLY A 113 5.85 5.33 21.63
CA GLY A 113 4.54 4.72 21.90
C GLY A 113 4.12 3.58 20.96
N ALA A 114 4.87 3.28 19.89
CA ALA A 114 4.54 2.23 18.92
C ALA A 114 5.39 0.96 19.05
N SER A 115 6.38 0.93 19.94
CA SER A 115 7.36 -0.16 20.04
C SER A 115 6.76 -1.55 20.31
N HIS A 116 5.59 -1.61 20.95
CA HIS A 116 4.88 -2.87 21.22
C HIS A 116 4.31 -3.51 19.94
N PHE A 117 4.22 -2.79 18.84
CA PHE A 117 3.86 -3.33 17.54
C PHE A 117 5.05 -3.71 16.67
N ALA A 118 6.28 -3.53 17.17
CA ALA A 118 7.46 -3.82 16.38
C ALA A 118 7.62 -5.33 16.14
N VAL A 119 7.97 -5.68 14.90
CA VAL A 119 8.35 -7.04 14.49
C VAL A 119 9.83 -7.04 14.14
N GLU A 120 10.59 -8.00 14.69
CA GLU A 120 12.02 -8.13 14.40
C GLU A 120 12.27 -8.46 12.92
N ASP A 121 13.38 -7.97 12.37
CA ASP A 121 13.72 -8.12 10.94
C ASP A 121 13.77 -9.57 10.49
N ALA A 122 14.39 -10.44 11.28
CA ALA A 122 14.47 -11.87 10.96
C ALA A 122 13.08 -12.54 10.91
N ALA A 123 12.17 -12.14 11.82
CA ALA A 123 10.80 -12.61 11.82
C ALA A 123 10.02 -12.08 10.60
N ALA A 124 10.20 -10.81 10.24
CA ALA A 124 9.58 -10.20 9.06
C ALA A 124 10.03 -10.87 7.75
N VAL A 125 11.32 -11.19 7.61
CA VAL A 125 11.86 -11.92 6.45
C VAL A 125 11.28 -13.33 6.38
N THR A 126 11.24 -14.05 7.51
CA THR A 126 10.65 -15.39 7.61
C THR A 126 9.17 -15.37 7.25
N LEU A 127 8.43 -14.38 7.76
CA LEU A 127 7.03 -14.15 7.43
C LEU A 127 6.84 -13.97 5.92
N LEU A 128 7.62 -13.08 5.29
CA LEU A 128 7.51 -12.84 3.84
C LEU A 128 7.84 -14.09 3.01
N ALA A 129 8.85 -14.87 3.42
CA ALA A 129 9.16 -16.14 2.79
C ALA A 129 7.99 -17.15 2.85
N ALA A 130 7.26 -17.18 3.97
CA ALA A 130 6.04 -17.99 4.10
C ALA A 130 4.91 -17.47 3.20
N VAL A 131 4.71 -16.15 3.12
CA VAL A 131 3.73 -15.52 2.22
C VAL A 131 4.01 -15.85 0.75
N THR A 132 5.28 -15.86 0.34
CA THR A 132 5.70 -16.17 -1.03
C THR A 132 5.33 -17.61 -1.45
N ARG A 133 5.16 -18.53 -0.50
CA ARG A 133 4.75 -19.92 -0.77
C ARG A 133 3.25 -20.08 -1.00
N ILE A 134 2.44 -19.10 -0.59
CA ILE A 134 0.97 -19.18 -0.63
C ILE A 134 0.32 -18.17 -1.57
N LEU A 135 1.09 -17.21 -2.08
CA LEU A 135 0.61 -16.19 -3.02
C LEU A 135 1.40 -16.23 -4.32
N PRO A 136 0.75 -15.95 -5.46
CA PRO A 136 1.47 -15.65 -6.69
C PRO A 136 2.30 -14.38 -6.52
N GLY A 137 3.46 -14.31 -7.17
CA GLY A 137 4.47 -13.27 -6.94
C GLY A 137 3.96 -11.83 -7.06
N TYR A 138 2.96 -11.56 -7.92
CA TYR A 138 2.39 -10.23 -8.08
C TYR A 138 1.49 -9.79 -6.91
N LEU A 139 1.12 -10.69 -6.00
CA LEU A 139 0.38 -10.42 -4.77
C LEU A 139 1.27 -10.37 -3.53
N VAL A 140 2.56 -10.63 -3.66
CA VAL A 140 3.53 -10.55 -2.55
C VAL A 140 4.05 -9.12 -2.44
N PRO A 141 3.79 -8.40 -1.33
CA PRO A 141 4.31 -7.05 -1.15
C PRO A 141 5.84 -7.07 -0.95
N LYS A 142 6.50 -5.95 -1.29
CA LYS A 142 7.92 -5.76 -1.03
C LYS A 142 8.15 -5.34 0.42
N LEU A 143 8.86 -6.16 1.19
CA LEU A 143 9.26 -5.80 2.55
C LEU A 143 10.38 -4.76 2.50
N VAL A 144 10.13 -3.60 3.10
CA VAL A 144 11.04 -2.45 3.03
C VAL A 144 11.14 -1.73 4.38
N ARG A 145 12.25 -1.00 4.56
CA ARG A 145 12.46 -0.05 5.65
C ARG A 145 12.79 1.33 5.09
N GLU A 146 12.30 2.37 5.73
CA GLU A 146 12.80 3.72 5.53
C GLU A 146 13.97 4.00 6.49
N VAL A 147 15.11 4.38 5.92
CA VAL A 147 16.28 4.78 6.71
C VAL A 147 16.46 6.27 6.55
N PRO A 148 16.43 7.05 7.65
CA PRO A 148 16.62 8.49 7.57
C PRO A 148 17.93 8.85 6.86
N GLY A 149 17.85 9.74 5.86
CA GLY A 149 19.01 10.18 5.07
C GLY A 149 19.32 9.32 3.83
N GLU A 150 18.68 8.16 3.67
CA GLU A 150 18.83 7.40 2.42
C GLU A 150 17.88 7.92 1.33
N PRO A 151 18.33 7.93 0.07
CA PRO A 151 17.53 8.46 -1.06
C PRO A 151 16.39 7.53 -1.46
N ALA A 152 16.37 6.28 -0.99
CA ALA A 152 15.38 5.26 -1.33
C ALA A 152 15.13 4.30 -0.15
N LYS A 153 13.99 3.60 -0.22
CA LYS A 153 13.65 2.53 0.72
C LYS A 153 14.59 1.35 0.57
N SER A 154 15.13 0.86 1.68
CA SER A 154 15.98 -0.34 1.71
C SER A 154 15.12 -1.60 1.74
N ALA A 155 15.32 -2.51 0.79
CA ALA A 155 14.67 -3.82 0.80
C ALA A 155 15.29 -4.70 1.90
N LEU A 156 14.45 -5.33 2.75
CA LEU A 156 14.90 -6.24 3.81
C LEU A 156 15.01 -7.69 3.34
N ALA A 157 14.30 -8.05 2.27
CA ALA A 157 14.42 -9.35 1.62
C ALA A 157 14.61 -9.12 0.12
N PRO A 158 15.70 -9.58 -0.51
CA PRO A 158 15.83 -9.57 -1.95
C PRO A 158 14.77 -10.49 -2.57
N PHE A 159 14.14 -10.08 -3.67
CA PHE A 159 13.29 -10.95 -4.46
C PHE A 159 14.14 -12.13 -4.96
N GLY A 160 13.79 -13.35 -4.55
CA GLY A 160 14.43 -14.58 -5.06
C GLY A 160 15.59 -15.14 -4.26
N ALA A 161 15.82 -14.74 -3.01
CA ALA A 161 16.67 -15.50 -2.09
C ALA A 161 15.91 -16.74 -1.62
N THR A 162 16.02 -17.83 -2.34
CA THR A 162 15.72 -19.22 -1.92
C THR A 162 16.93 -19.83 -1.26
#